data_dcacdc7b40ae190285f1e5a8adf47166
#
_entry.id   dcacdc7b40ae190285f1e5a8adf47166
#
_cell.length_a   1.000
_cell.length_b   1.000
_cell.length_c   1.000
_cell.angle_alpha   90.00
_cell.angle_beta   90.00
_cell.angle_gamma   90.00
#
_symmetry.space_group_name_H-M   'P 1'
#
loop_
_entity.id
_entity.type
_entity.pdbx_description
1 polymer ?
#
loop_
_entity_poly.entity_id
_entity_poly.type
_entity_poly.pdbx_seq_one_letter_code
_entity_poly.pdbx_strand_id
1 'polypeptide(L)'
;MDIYPEIELSKAQHNAIEALRNKSFPAHQVTRSYYKQLPHMRVLNYEGDQLVGYMGLDYRVVRVGDEIYKVLGVSDFCVESTVQRQGIGTTMLSQLSEYASTKDVDFIILVSVLERFYLANGYQRLNSLSSWLRVHEHKNYGVAVEQLDDLYVKPIRGKTWAFGHIDWLGYMY
;
A
#
# COMPACT_ATOMS: atom_id res chain seq x y z
N MET A 1 -0.05 -4.20 16.06
CA MET A 1 -0.58 -4.04 14.69
C MET A 1 -1.50 -5.22 14.40
N ASP A 2 -2.75 -4.94 14.06
CA ASP A 2 -3.75 -5.96 13.77
C ASP A 2 -4.09 -5.96 12.29
N ILE A 3 -4.24 -7.14 11.69
CA ILE A 3 -4.57 -7.31 10.28
C ILE A 3 -5.94 -7.96 10.19
N TYR A 4 -6.87 -7.30 9.52
CA TYR A 4 -8.23 -7.75 9.32
C TYR A 4 -8.53 -7.95 7.84
N PRO A 5 -9.23 -9.03 7.44
CA PRO A 5 -9.88 -9.09 6.14
C PRO A 5 -10.86 -7.91 5.98
N GLU A 6 -10.93 -7.32 4.80
CA GLU A 6 -11.81 -6.17 4.52
C GLU A 6 -13.26 -6.42 4.97
N ILE A 7 -13.79 -7.60 4.67
CA ILE A 7 -15.18 -7.97 4.95
C ILE A 7 -15.51 -8.17 6.45
N GLU A 8 -14.48 -8.16 7.32
CA GLU A 8 -14.64 -8.35 8.77
C GLU A 8 -14.61 -7.01 9.54
N LEU A 9 -14.33 -5.89 8.85
CA LEU A 9 -14.28 -4.61 9.53
C LEU A 9 -15.66 -4.14 9.98
N SER A 10 -15.72 -3.67 11.20
CA SER A 10 -16.91 -3.01 11.75
C SER A 10 -17.09 -1.60 11.16
N LYS A 11 -18.32 -1.07 11.22
CA LYS A 11 -18.60 0.32 10.84
C LYS A 11 -17.77 1.33 11.64
N ALA A 12 -17.48 1.06 12.89
CA ALA A 12 -16.66 1.94 13.73
C ALA A 12 -15.20 2.01 13.22
N GLN A 13 -14.63 0.87 12.81
CA GLN A 13 -13.30 0.82 12.20
C GLN A 13 -13.27 1.55 10.85
N HIS A 14 -14.26 1.35 9.98
CA HIS A 14 -14.36 2.12 8.73
C HIS A 14 -14.40 3.64 8.97
N ASN A 15 -15.18 4.11 9.94
CA ASN A 15 -15.23 5.52 10.31
C ASN A 15 -13.89 6.04 10.83
N ALA A 16 -13.20 5.27 11.67
CA ALA A 16 -11.86 5.64 12.18
C ALA A 16 -10.82 5.72 11.05
N ILE A 17 -10.83 4.75 10.13
CA ILE A 17 -9.96 4.77 8.93
C ILE A 17 -10.24 5.99 8.06
N GLU A 18 -11.50 6.28 7.75
CA GLU A 18 -11.90 7.45 6.96
C GLU A 18 -11.38 8.75 7.58
N ALA A 19 -11.58 8.92 8.88
CA ALA A 19 -11.14 10.12 9.60
C ALA A 19 -9.60 10.28 9.56
N LEU A 20 -8.84 9.23 9.88
CA LEU A 20 -7.38 9.26 9.86
C LEU A 20 -6.83 9.49 8.46
N ARG A 21 -7.39 8.75 7.48
CA ARG A 21 -6.99 8.84 6.07
C ARG A 21 -7.24 10.25 5.52
N ASN A 22 -8.44 10.79 5.67
CA ASN A 22 -8.79 12.11 5.14
C ASN A 22 -7.97 13.24 5.77
N LYS A 23 -7.61 13.10 7.05
CA LYS A 23 -6.69 14.03 7.72
C LYS A 23 -5.27 13.94 7.14
N SER A 24 -4.82 12.74 6.80
CA SER A 24 -3.46 12.48 6.29
C SER A 24 -3.31 12.83 4.80
N PHE A 25 -4.39 12.74 4.02
CA PHE A 25 -4.40 13.00 2.58
C PHE A 25 -5.44 14.07 2.21
N PRO A 26 -5.22 15.34 2.58
CA PRO A 26 -6.22 16.41 2.41
C PRO A 26 -6.61 16.68 0.96
N ALA A 27 -5.72 16.37 -0.01
CA ALA A 27 -6.01 16.51 -1.44
C ALA A 27 -6.83 15.33 -2.02
N HIS A 28 -7.02 14.25 -1.25
CA HIS A 28 -7.69 13.01 -1.68
C HIS A 28 -8.77 12.57 -0.69
N GLN A 29 -9.50 13.54 -0.13
CA GLN A 29 -10.58 13.23 0.81
C GLN A 29 -11.77 12.59 0.11
N VAL A 30 -12.37 11.60 0.76
CA VAL A 30 -13.57 10.89 0.32
C VAL A 30 -14.45 10.56 1.51
N THR A 31 -15.75 10.35 1.30
CA THR A 31 -16.71 9.94 2.34
C THR A 31 -16.77 8.43 2.52
N ARG A 32 -15.60 7.78 2.53
CA ARG A 32 -15.44 6.33 2.66
C ARG A 32 -14.03 5.98 3.14
N SER A 33 -13.84 4.78 3.64
CA SER A 33 -12.55 4.32 4.19
C SER A 33 -11.51 3.88 3.14
N TYR A 34 -11.75 4.12 1.86
CA TYR A 34 -10.84 3.76 0.75
C TYR A 34 -10.92 4.81 -0.36
N TYR A 35 -9.88 4.92 -1.17
CA TYR A 35 -9.84 5.93 -2.26
C TYR A 35 -10.38 5.39 -3.58
N LYS A 36 -9.74 4.37 -4.15
CA LYS A 36 -10.13 3.81 -5.47
C LYS A 36 -10.98 2.55 -5.36
N GLN A 37 -10.49 1.57 -4.61
CA GLN A 37 -11.11 0.26 -4.41
C GLN A 37 -10.92 -0.22 -2.98
N LEU A 38 -11.75 -1.16 -2.54
CA LEU A 38 -11.59 -1.85 -1.28
C LEU A 38 -10.31 -2.71 -1.34
N PRO A 39 -9.36 -2.57 -0.41
CA PRO A 39 -8.23 -3.47 -0.33
C PRO A 39 -8.69 -4.86 0.18
N HIS A 40 -7.85 -5.87 0.03
CA HIS A 40 -8.17 -7.22 0.54
C HIS A 40 -8.11 -7.29 2.07
N MET A 41 -7.19 -6.54 2.67
CA MET A 41 -6.98 -6.51 4.13
C MET A 41 -6.69 -5.09 4.61
N ARG A 42 -6.94 -4.86 5.89
CA ARG A 42 -6.63 -3.60 6.58
C ARG A 42 -5.68 -3.85 7.73
N VAL A 43 -4.69 -2.99 7.84
CA VAL A 43 -3.79 -2.95 8.98
C VAL A 43 -4.18 -1.77 9.86
N LEU A 44 -4.49 -2.07 11.11
CA LEU A 44 -4.88 -1.07 12.11
C LEU A 44 -3.87 -1.10 13.26
N ASN A 45 -3.36 0.09 13.61
CA ASN A 45 -2.48 0.27 14.75
C ASN A 45 -3.10 1.25 15.74
N TYR A 46 -3.41 0.76 16.93
CA TYR A 46 -4.08 1.53 17.97
C TYR A 46 -3.12 1.89 19.11
N GLU A 47 -3.31 3.07 19.69
CA GLU A 47 -2.82 3.46 21.00
C GLU A 47 -4.04 3.69 21.92
N GLY A 48 -4.25 2.79 22.89
CA GLY A 48 -5.54 2.73 23.59
C GLY A 48 -6.69 2.48 22.61
N ASP A 49 -7.70 3.34 22.64
CA ASP A 49 -8.87 3.26 21.75
C ASP A 49 -8.70 4.11 20.46
N GLN A 50 -7.59 4.81 20.31
CA GLN A 50 -7.35 5.69 19.17
C GLN A 50 -6.61 4.97 18.06
N LEU A 51 -7.15 4.99 16.82
CA LEU A 51 -6.44 4.55 15.63
C LEU A 51 -5.37 5.58 15.29
N VAL A 52 -4.10 5.19 15.42
CA VAL A 52 -2.94 6.07 15.16
C VAL A 52 -2.16 5.70 13.91
N GLY A 53 -2.36 4.51 13.36
CA GLY A 53 -1.71 4.07 12.13
C GLY A 53 -2.63 3.19 11.30
N TYR A 54 -2.56 3.34 9.98
CA TYR A 54 -3.39 2.60 9.04
C TYR A 54 -2.65 2.34 7.73
N MET A 55 -2.89 1.18 7.11
CA MET A 55 -2.60 0.90 5.71
C MET A 55 -3.59 -0.12 5.14
N GLY A 56 -3.95 0.04 3.88
CA GLY A 56 -4.64 -0.97 3.09
C GLY A 56 -3.64 -1.94 2.46
N LEU A 57 -4.01 -3.22 2.32
CA LEU A 57 -3.19 -4.24 1.70
C LEU A 57 -3.93 -4.93 0.56
N ASP A 58 -3.29 -4.96 -0.61
CA ASP A 58 -3.76 -5.65 -1.80
C ASP A 58 -2.81 -6.81 -2.15
N TYR A 59 -3.28 -8.04 -2.00
CA TYR A 59 -2.53 -9.22 -2.43
C TYR A 59 -2.92 -9.61 -3.84
N ARG A 60 -1.98 -9.53 -4.78
CA ARG A 60 -2.23 -9.80 -6.20
C ARG A 60 -0.98 -10.23 -6.95
N VAL A 61 -1.12 -10.52 -8.22
CA VAL A 61 0.00 -10.71 -9.14
C VAL A 61 0.24 -9.45 -9.97
N VAL A 62 1.50 -9.21 -10.31
CA VAL A 62 1.94 -8.25 -11.34
C VAL A 62 2.88 -8.95 -12.30
N ARG A 63 2.94 -8.49 -13.55
CA ARG A 63 3.93 -8.96 -14.52
C ARG A 63 5.00 -7.90 -14.73
N VAL A 64 6.27 -8.32 -14.72
CA VAL A 64 7.43 -7.45 -14.93
C VAL A 64 8.30 -8.07 -16.03
N GLY A 65 8.26 -7.50 -17.23
CA GLY A 65 8.79 -8.18 -18.40
C GLY A 65 8.11 -9.54 -18.60
N ASP A 66 8.88 -10.61 -18.55
CA ASP A 66 8.37 -11.99 -18.66
C ASP A 66 8.10 -12.69 -17.32
N GLU A 67 8.43 -12.04 -16.21
CA GLU A 67 8.27 -12.59 -14.86
C GLU A 67 6.92 -12.25 -14.22
N ILE A 68 6.39 -13.18 -13.45
CA ILE A 68 5.17 -13.00 -12.63
C ILE A 68 5.53 -13.00 -11.16
N TYR A 69 5.13 -11.97 -10.44
CA TYR A 69 5.36 -11.84 -9.00
C TYR A 69 4.05 -11.75 -8.23
N LYS A 70 4.02 -12.42 -7.07
CA LYS A 70 2.98 -12.25 -6.05
C LYS A 70 3.39 -11.09 -5.16
N VAL A 71 2.64 -10.03 -5.21
CA VAL A 71 2.95 -8.80 -4.49
C VAL A 71 1.91 -8.50 -3.41
N LEU A 72 2.38 -7.91 -2.32
CA LEU A 72 1.55 -7.28 -1.31
C LEU A 72 1.66 -5.77 -1.49
N GLY A 73 0.65 -5.18 -2.11
CA GLY A 73 0.58 -3.75 -2.34
C GLY A 73 0.11 -3.00 -1.11
N VAL A 74 0.74 -1.87 -0.83
CA VAL A 74 0.38 -0.99 0.29
C VAL A 74 -0.27 0.27 -0.25
N SER A 75 -1.48 0.54 0.20
CA SER A 75 -2.24 1.75 -0.12
C SER A 75 -2.56 2.57 1.13
N ASP A 76 -2.73 3.87 0.96
CA ASP A 76 -3.20 4.80 2.00
C ASP A 76 -2.43 4.69 3.34
N PHE A 77 -1.14 4.35 3.32
CA PHE A 77 -0.34 4.24 4.54
C PHE A 77 -0.19 5.60 5.21
N CYS A 78 -0.69 5.70 6.42
CA CYS A 78 -0.65 6.93 7.20
C CYS A 78 -0.50 6.67 8.71
N VAL A 79 0.07 7.67 9.40
CA VAL A 79 0.21 7.73 10.85
C VAL A 79 -0.31 9.09 11.32
N GLU A 80 -1.10 9.08 12.41
CA GLU A 80 -1.65 10.29 13.02
C GLU A 80 -0.54 11.32 13.28
N SER A 81 -0.78 12.55 12.85
CA SER A 81 0.22 13.62 12.83
C SER A 81 0.84 13.92 14.20
N THR A 82 0.05 13.79 15.27
CA THR A 82 0.48 14.07 16.65
C THR A 82 1.49 13.05 17.20
N VAL A 83 1.55 11.84 16.62
CA VAL A 83 2.45 10.75 17.03
C VAL A 83 3.45 10.35 15.94
N GLN A 84 3.55 11.14 14.87
CA GLN A 84 4.59 10.95 13.87
C GLN A 84 6.00 11.16 14.46
N ARG A 85 7.03 10.65 13.76
CA ARG A 85 8.45 10.71 14.16
C ARG A 85 8.79 9.98 15.47
N GLN A 86 7.87 9.15 15.98
CA GLN A 86 8.08 8.30 17.15
C GLN A 86 8.38 6.83 16.77
N GLY A 87 8.66 6.56 15.49
CA GLY A 87 8.99 5.22 15.01
C GLY A 87 7.80 4.35 14.61
N ILE A 88 6.55 4.80 14.81
CA ILE A 88 5.33 4.02 14.54
C ILE A 88 5.32 3.51 13.09
N GLY A 89 5.55 4.38 12.11
CA GLY A 89 5.55 3.98 10.70
C GLY A 89 6.63 2.94 10.38
N THR A 90 7.83 3.09 10.92
CA THR A 90 8.93 2.12 10.77
C THR A 90 8.56 0.77 11.40
N THR A 91 7.97 0.79 12.60
CA THR A 91 7.50 -0.42 13.28
C THR A 91 6.42 -1.13 12.46
N MET A 92 5.45 -0.41 11.92
CA MET A 92 4.41 -0.98 11.07
C MET A 92 4.98 -1.63 9.79
N LEU A 93 5.96 -0.99 9.11
CA LEU A 93 6.62 -1.58 7.93
C LEU A 93 7.47 -2.81 8.29
N SER A 94 8.11 -2.82 9.46
CA SER A 94 8.85 -3.98 9.96
C SER A 94 7.91 -5.17 10.22
N GLN A 95 6.82 -4.95 10.93
CA GLN A 95 5.80 -5.96 11.22
C GLN A 95 5.10 -6.46 9.95
N LEU A 96 4.87 -5.56 8.96
CA LEU A 96 4.36 -5.97 7.65
C LEU A 96 5.33 -6.89 6.92
N SER A 97 6.63 -6.59 6.97
CA SER A 97 7.67 -7.43 6.37
C SER A 97 7.75 -8.80 7.02
N GLU A 98 7.64 -8.86 8.34
CA GLU A 98 7.58 -10.10 9.12
C GLU A 98 6.33 -10.91 8.75
N TYR A 99 5.16 -10.28 8.72
CA TYR A 99 3.92 -10.92 8.28
C TYR A 99 4.06 -11.49 6.86
N ALA A 100 4.53 -10.69 5.90
CA ALA A 100 4.70 -11.10 4.50
C ALA A 100 5.69 -12.27 4.36
N SER A 101 6.73 -12.34 5.21
CA SER A 101 7.73 -13.42 5.17
C SER A 101 7.14 -14.80 5.49
N THR A 102 6.05 -14.84 6.24
CA THR A 102 5.31 -16.07 6.57
C THR A 102 4.28 -16.46 5.51
N LYS A 103 4.10 -15.63 4.47
CA LYS A 103 3.07 -15.80 3.43
C LYS A 103 3.70 -16.05 2.06
N ASP A 104 2.87 -16.37 1.09
CA ASP A 104 3.29 -16.57 -0.30
C ASP A 104 3.39 -15.23 -1.04
N VAL A 105 4.28 -14.36 -0.57
CA VAL A 105 4.56 -13.01 -1.10
C VAL A 105 6.00 -12.93 -1.58
N ASP A 106 6.22 -12.48 -2.80
CA ASP A 106 7.55 -12.24 -3.35
C ASP A 106 8.08 -10.86 -2.98
N PHE A 107 7.22 -9.83 -3.08
CA PHE A 107 7.58 -8.43 -2.81
C PHE A 107 6.46 -7.68 -2.11
N ILE A 108 6.82 -6.72 -1.27
CA ILE A 108 5.94 -5.62 -0.88
C ILE A 108 6.18 -4.47 -1.86
N ILE A 109 5.09 -3.86 -2.36
CA ILE A 109 5.13 -2.82 -3.39
C ILE A 109 4.25 -1.63 -2.99
N LEU A 110 4.69 -0.40 -3.29
CA LEU A 110 3.91 0.83 -3.06
C LEU A 110 4.39 1.98 -3.93
N VAL A 111 3.56 3.00 -4.06
CA VAL A 111 3.90 4.28 -4.70
C VAL A 111 3.90 5.38 -3.65
N SER A 112 4.95 6.21 -3.59
CA SER A 112 5.06 7.27 -2.58
C SER A 112 6.10 8.33 -2.94
N VAL A 113 5.87 9.54 -2.46
CA VAL A 113 6.85 10.65 -2.52
C VAL A 113 7.83 10.66 -1.34
N LEU A 114 7.69 9.76 -0.36
CA LEU A 114 8.49 9.72 0.87
C LEU A 114 9.78 8.90 0.71
N GLU A 115 10.61 9.23 -0.26
CA GLU A 115 11.81 8.47 -0.64
C GLU A 115 12.69 8.09 0.56
N ARG A 116 13.13 9.08 1.36
CA ARG A 116 14.04 8.82 2.47
C ARG A 116 13.49 7.83 3.48
N PHE A 117 12.17 7.89 3.72
CA PHE A 117 11.51 7.01 4.66
C PHE A 117 11.53 5.56 4.17
N TYR A 118 11.17 5.32 2.90
CA TYR A 118 11.12 3.95 2.37
C TYR A 118 12.51 3.35 2.16
N LEU A 119 13.49 4.12 1.67
CA LEU A 119 14.87 3.65 1.57
C LEU A 119 15.43 3.25 2.93
N ALA A 120 15.19 4.03 3.99
CA ALA A 120 15.60 3.71 5.36
C ALA A 120 14.92 2.46 5.93
N ASN A 121 13.77 2.05 5.38
CA ASN A 121 13.05 0.83 5.76
C ASN A 121 13.35 -0.37 4.82
N GLY A 122 14.41 -0.28 3.99
CA GLY A 122 14.90 -1.37 3.15
C GLY A 122 14.12 -1.60 1.85
N TYR A 123 13.36 -0.60 1.41
CA TYR A 123 12.76 -0.60 0.08
C TYR A 123 13.78 -0.10 -0.96
N GLN A 124 13.58 -0.51 -2.19
CA GLN A 124 14.31 -0.03 -3.36
C GLN A 124 13.38 0.82 -4.22
N ARG A 125 13.84 2.00 -4.63
CA ARG A 125 13.11 2.84 -5.58
C ARG A 125 13.30 2.31 -6.99
N LEU A 126 12.22 2.25 -7.74
CA LEU A 126 12.21 1.85 -9.14
C LEU A 126 11.75 3.00 -10.02
N ASN A 127 12.31 3.03 -11.21
CA ASN A 127 11.87 3.88 -12.31
C ASN A 127 11.54 2.95 -13.47
N SER A 128 10.25 2.78 -13.79
CA SER A 128 9.82 1.80 -14.77
C SER A 128 8.57 2.23 -15.52
N LEU A 129 8.53 1.92 -16.81
CA LEU A 129 7.30 2.01 -17.59
C LEU A 129 6.27 1.05 -17.02
N SER A 130 5.08 1.55 -16.71
CA SER A 130 4.02 0.79 -16.09
C SER A 130 2.70 0.94 -16.81
N SER A 131 1.88 -0.11 -16.82
CA SER A 131 0.51 -0.06 -17.32
C SER A 131 -0.49 -0.53 -16.27
N TRP A 132 -1.58 0.22 -16.13
CA TRP A 132 -2.65 -0.09 -15.17
C TRP A 132 -4.00 0.43 -15.64
N LEU A 133 -5.06 -0.11 -15.05
CA LEU A 133 -6.41 0.40 -15.24
C LEU A 133 -6.62 1.68 -14.44
N ARG A 134 -6.97 2.78 -15.11
CA ARG A 134 -7.33 4.03 -14.43
C ARG A 134 -8.72 3.91 -13.82
N VAL A 135 -8.77 3.91 -12.49
CA VAL A 135 -10.02 3.92 -11.73
C VAL A 135 -10.09 5.21 -10.90
N HIS A 136 -11.20 5.94 -11.04
CA HIS A 136 -11.49 7.11 -10.23
C HIS A 136 -13.00 7.22 -10.02
N GLU A 137 -13.43 7.49 -8.78
CA GLU A 137 -14.85 7.60 -8.41
C GLU A 137 -15.71 6.43 -8.95
N HIS A 138 -15.20 5.19 -8.79
CA HIS A 138 -15.84 3.95 -9.24
C HIS A 138 -16.10 3.87 -10.76
N LYS A 139 -15.38 4.66 -11.53
CA LYS A 139 -15.43 4.63 -13.01
C LYS A 139 -14.09 4.19 -13.58
N ASN A 140 -14.19 3.45 -14.68
CA ASN A 140 -13.05 3.03 -15.48
C ASN A 140 -12.77 4.06 -16.58
N TYR A 141 -11.53 4.51 -16.67
CA TYR A 141 -11.05 5.49 -17.66
C TYR A 141 -10.06 4.88 -18.67
N GLY A 142 -10.06 3.55 -18.81
CA GLY A 142 -9.15 2.84 -19.71
C GLY A 142 -7.78 2.56 -19.09
N VAL A 143 -6.85 2.11 -19.92
CA VAL A 143 -5.50 1.75 -19.49
C VAL A 143 -4.58 2.97 -19.59
N ALA A 144 -3.85 3.23 -18.50
CA ALA A 144 -2.70 4.13 -18.50
C ALA A 144 -1.44 3.36 -18.89
N VAL A 145 -0.52 4.04 -19.57
CA VAL A 145 0.86 3.58 -19.80
C VAL A 145 1.76 4.77 -19.53
N GLU A 146 2.45 4.76 -18.40
CA GLU A 146 3.21 5.91 -17.92
C GLU A 146 4.51 5.47 -17.26
N GLN A 147 5.51 6.36 -17.23
CA GLN A 147 6.73 6.17 -16.48
C GLN A 147 6.45 6.47 -15.00
N LEU A 148 6.67 5.48 -14.12
CA LEU A 148 6.63 5.67 -12.67
C LEU A 148 8.06 5.78 -12.14
N ASP A 149 8.34 6.84 -11.40
CA ASP A 149 9.64 7.09 -10.77
C ASP A 149 9.56 7.13 -9.23
N ASP A 150 8.38 6.92 -8.68
CA ASP A 150 8.04 6.93 -7.26
C ASP A 150 7.53 5.57 -6.74
N LEU A 151 7.83 4.50 -7.47
CA LEU A 151 7.53 3.13 -7.12
C LEU A 151 8.61 2.56 -6.19
N TYR A 152 8.19 1.90 -5.12
CA TYR A 152 9.07 1.25 -4.15
C TYR A 152 8.74 -0.22 -4.01
N VAL A 153 9.77 -1.07 -4.01
CA VAL A 153 9.64 -2.51 -3.79
C VAL A 153 10.55 -2.98 -2.69
N LYS A 154 10.12 -3.97 -1.93
CA LYS A 154 10.94 -4.65 -0.92
C LYS A 154 10.87 -6.15 -1.16
N PRO A 155 11.99 -6.83 -1.45
CA PRO A 155 12.02 -8.29 -1.61
C PRO A 155 11.74 -8.97 -0.26
N ILE A 156 10.92 -10.03 -0.29
CA ILE A 156 10.55 -10.78 0.91
C ILE A 156 11.20 -12.16 0.91
N ARG A 157 11.25 -12.85 -0.22
CA ARG A 157 11.77 -14.22 -0.34
C ARG A 157 13.11 -14.30 -1.06
N GLY A 158 13.91 -13.24 -1.03
CA GLY A 158 15.22 -13.22 -1.68
C GLY A 158 15.18 -13.21 -3.21
N LYS A 159 14.02 -12.99 -3.81
CA LYS A 159 13.91 -12.79 -5.26
C LYS A 159 14.48 -11.44 -5.66
N THR A 160 15.02 -11.37 -6.87
CA THR A 160 15.44 -10.11 -7.49
C THR A 160 14.30 -9.58 -8.35
N TRP A 161 14.03 -8.28 -8.29
CA TRP A 161 13.07 -7.62 -9.18
C TRP A 161 13.62 -7.62 -10.62
N ALA A 162 12.83 -8.11 -11.56
CA ALA A 162 13.20 -8.16 -12.95
C ALA A 162 13.21 -6.76 -13.60
N PHE A 163 13.92 -6.63 -14.72
CA PHE A 163 13.85 -5.44 -15.56
C PHE A 163 12.71 -5.56 -16.56
N GLY A 164 12.08 -4.45 -16.89
CA GLY A 164 11.09 -4.38 -17.95
C GLY A 164 9.85 -3.59 -17.57
N HIS A 165 8.89 -3.60 -18.48
CA HIS A 165 7.58 -3.00 -18.29
C HIS A 165 6.82 -3.70 -17.17
N ILE A 166 6.20 -2.93 -16.28
CA ILE A 166 5.35 -3.45 -15.22
C ILE A 166 3.89 -3.39 -15.67
N ASP A 167 3.28 -4.55 -15.85
CA ASP A 167 1.84 -4.66 -16.05
C ASP A 167 1.19 -4.99 -14.70
N TRP A 168 0.38 -4.07 -14.21
CA TRP A 168 -0.31 -4.21 -12.92
C TRP A 168 -1.46 -5.22 -12.96
N LEU A 169 -1.83 -5.70 -14.15
CA LEU A 169 -2.94 -6.64 -14.37
C LEU A 169 -4.25 -6.19 -13.72
N GLY A 170 -4.42 -4.90 -13.60
CA GLY A 170 -5.58 -4.27 -12.96
C GLY A 170 -5.32 -2.80 -12.63
N TYR A 171 -6.04 -2.26 -11.64
CA TYR A 171 -5.80 -0.89 -11.16
C TYR A 171 -4.52 -0.79 -10.30
N MET A 172 -3.94 0.41 -10.28
CA MET A 172 -2.88 0.77 -9.35
C MET A 172 -3.52 1.47 -8.13
N TYR A 173 -3.11 1.07 -6.92
CA TYR A 173 -3.64 1.59 -5.65
C TYR A 173 -3.17 3.00 -5.32
#